data_5350f2f80b2c9bab4bac0e57d34d6fac
#
_entry.id   5350f2f80b2c9bab4bac0e57d34d6fac
#
_cell.length_a   1.000
_cell.length_b   1.000
_cell.length_c   1.000
_cell.angle_alpha   90.00
_cell.angle_beta   90.00
_cell.angle_gamma   90.00
#
_symmetry.space_group_name_H-M   'P 1'
#
loop_
_entity.id
_entity.type
_entity.pdbx_description
1 polymer ?
#
loop_
_entity_poly.entity_id
_entity_poly.type
_entity_poly.pdbx_seq_one_letter_code
_entity_poly.pdbx_strand_id
1 'polypeptide(L)'
;MESRLDIAAKIAEELEIKKWQVEAVIKLIDEGNRYRKEAHGSLDDEQLRNLNERLTYLRNLEEKKAQVIASIEEQGKLTEELKAQIEQAQTQVVVDDLYRPYRPKRRTRATIAKEKGLEPLADIILEQTTTEPIENIAGDYISEEKEVNSAEDAVSGAKDIIAEIISDNADYRMYIRNITMQEGFLISNAKDEKAKSVYEMYYEFQEKLDKIVGHRILAINRGEKEKFLTVKIEAPEERIIGYLKKKVLTNDNPNTNEILSETIEDSYKRLIAPAIEREIRNELTEKAEDGAIKVFGKNLEQLLMQPPIQGRNVLGWDPAFRTG
;
A
#
# COMPACT_ATOMS: atom_id res chain seq x y z
N MET A 1 -19.63 -22.18 -9.66
CA MET A 1 -18.42 -22.56 -10.44
C MET A 1 -17.48 -21.38 -10.35
N GLU A 2 -16.51 -21.51 -9.44
CA GLU A 2 -15.66 -20.43 -8.98
C GLU A 2 -14.76 -19.94 -10.13
N SER A 3 -14.81 -18.65 -10.38
CA SER A 3 -13.88 -17.96 -11.31
C SER A 3 -12.52 -17.83 -10.62
N ARG A 4 -11.81 -18.95 -10.48
CA ARG A 4 -10.38 -18.89 -10.17
C ARG A 4 -9.69 -18.13 -11.31
N LEU A 5 -8.90 -17.12 -10.97
CA LEU A 5 -8.17 -16.33 -11.95
C LEU A 5 -7.37 -17.28 -12.86
N ASP A 6 -7.63 -17.23 -14.18
CA ASP A 6 -6.81 -17.98 -15.13
C ASP A 6 -5.47 -17.23 -15.29
N ILE A 7 -4.52 -17.57 -14.38
CA ILE A 7 -3.20 -16.96 -14.29
C ILE A 7 -2.48 -17.04 -15.64
N ALA A 8 -2.61 -18.16 -16.36
CA ALA A 8 -1.94 -18.33 -17.65
C ALA A 8 -2.52 -17.39 -18.73
N ALA A 9 -3.85 -17.22 -18.77
CA ALA A 9 -4.47 -16.27 -19.68
C ALA A 9 -4.09 -14.83 -19.37
N LYS A 10 -4.06 -14.46 -18.10
CA LYS A 10 -3.68 -13.11 -17.65
C LYS A 10 -2.23 -12.77 -17.99
N ILE A 11 -1.29 -13.67 -17.71
CA ILE A 11 0.12 -13.46 -18.09
C ILE A 11 0.29 -13.38 -19.59
N ALA A 12 -0.42 -14.21 -20.35
CA ALA A 12 -0.35 -14.20 -21.81
C ALA A 12 -0.79 -12.86 -22.40
N GLU A 13 -1.87 -12.27 -21.85
CA GLU A 13 -2.36 -10.95 -22.22
C GLU A 13 -1.36 -9.84 -21.86
N GLU A 14 -0.87 -9.83 -20.61
CA GLU A 14 0.03 -8.80 -20.09
C GLU A 14 1.41 -8.76 -20.75
N LEU A 15 1.94 -9.92 -21.16
CA LEU A 15 3.26 -10.06 -21.80
C LEU A 15 3.19 -10.19 -23.32
N GLU A 16 2.00 -10.09 -23.90
CA GLU A 16 1.75 -10.23 -25.36
C GLU A 16 2.32 -11.53 -25.96
N ILE A 17 2.25 -12.64 -25.19
CA ILE A 17 2.69 -13.98 -25.61
C ILE A 17 1.50 -14.94 -25.69
N LYS A 18 1.70 -16.10 -26.31
CA LYS A 18 0.60 -17.06 -26.47
C LYS A 18 0.35 -17.83 -25.18
N LYS A 19 -0.92 -18.04 -24.82
CA LYS A 19 -1.31 -18.76 -23.59
C LYS A 19 -0.61 -20.13 -23.45
N TRP A 20 -0.52 -20.90 -24.55
CA TRP A 20 0.14 -22.19 -24.51
C TRP A 20 1.64 -22.10 -24.14
N GLN A 21 2.33 -21.02 -24.49
CA GLN A 21 3.73 -20.78 -24.08
C GLN A 21 3.83 -20.55 -22.58
N VAL A 22 2.89 -19.77 -22.01
CA VAL A 22 2.81 -19.57 -20.56
C VAL A 22 2.55 -20.89 -19.85
N GLU A 23 1.56 -21.66 -20.30
CA GLU A 23 1.23 -22.98 -19.73
C GLU A 23 2.42 -23.95 -19.78
N ALA A 24 3.16 -23.97 -20.89
CA ALA A 24 4.36 -24.79 -21.03
C ALA A 24 5.46 -24.37 -20.03
N VAL A 25 5.68 -23.06 -19.84
CA VAL A 25 6.67 -22.55 -18.87
C VAL A 25 6.24 -22.86 -17.45
N ILE A 26 4.96 -22.64 -17.10
CA ILE A 26 4.41 -22.99 -15.78
C ILE A 26 4.66 -24.48 -15.47
N LYS A 27 4.36 -25.36 -16.42
CA LYS A 27 4.59 -26.80 -16.26
C LYS A 27 6.07 -27.12 -16.03
N LEU A 28 6.98 -26.49 -16.79
CA LEU A 28 8.42 -26.68 -16.60
C LEU A 28 8.91 -26.20 -15.22
N ILE A 29 8.40 -25.07 -14.73
CA ILE A 29 8.72 -24.55 -13.40
C ILE A 29 8.22 -25.51 -12.32
N ASP A 30 7.00 -25.99 -12.40
CA ASP A 30 6.38 -26.87 -11.41
C ASP A 30 7.03 -28.27 -11.37
N GLU A 31 7.55 -28.74 -12.50
CA GLU A 31 8.31 -29.99 -12.60
C GLU A 31 9.78 -29.84 -12.17
N GLY A 32 10.22 -28.64 -11.80
CA GLY A 32 11.62 -28.36 -11.43
C GLY A 32 12.61 -28.50 -12.59
N ASN A 33 12.13 -28.53 -13.82
CA ASN A 33 12.93 -28.64 -15.03
C ASN A 33 13.52 -27.30 -15.45
N ARG A 34 14.75 -27.32 -16.00
CA ARG A 34 15.33 -26.13 -16.63
C ARG A 34 14.67 -25.90 -17.99
N TYR A 35 14.53 -24.62 -18.34
CA TYR A 35 13.92 -24.15 -19.57
C TYR A 35 14.46 -24.85 -20.82
N ARG A 36 13.57 -25.49 -21.57
CA ARG A 36 13.88 -26.09 -22.88
C ARG A 36 13.25 -25.21 -23.96
N LYS A 37 14.06 -24.61 -24.81
CA LYS A 37 13.61 -23.71 -25.89
C LYS A 37 12.50 -24.30 -26.76
N GLU A 38 12.57 -25.59 -27.05
CA GLU A 38 11.57 -26.31 -27.82
C GLU A 38 10.20 -26.41 -27.13
N ALA A 39 10.19 -26.47 -25.79
CA ALA A 39 8.97 -26.67 -25.02
C ALA A 39 8.13 -25.38 -24.90
N HIS A 40 8.77 -24.19 -24.82
CA HIS A 40 8.08 -22.91 -24.65
C HIS A 40 8.06 -22.03 -25.91
N GLY A 41 8.38 -22.60 -27.08
CA GLY A 41 8.28 -21.88 -28.36
C GLY A 41 9.26 -20.73 -28.49
N SER A 42 10.50 -20.91 -28.03
CA SER A 42 11.63 -19.98 -28.19
C SER A 42 11.42 -18.60 -27.56
N LEU A 43 10.74 -18.52 -26.41
CA LEU A 43 10.75 -17.32 -25.60
C LEU A 43 12.21 -16.98 -25.21
N ASP A 44 12.53 -15.69 -25.23
CA ASP A 44 13.86 -15.24 -24.80
C ASP A 44 13.98 -15.18 -23.27
N ASP A 45 15.20 -14.97 -22.77
CA ASP A 45 15.51 -15.00 -21.34
C ASP A 45 14.79 -13.86 -20.57
N GLU A 46 14.53 -12.72 -21.21
CA GLU A 46 13.81 -11.58 -20.61
C GLU A 46 12.32 -11.92 -20.47
N GLN A 47 11.72 -12.48 -21.52
CA GLN A 47 10.33 -12.94 -21.48
C GLN A 47 10.11 -14.03 -20.43
N LEU A 48 11.04 -14.98 -20.31
CA LEU A 48 10.99 -16.03 -19.29
C LEU A 48 11.12 -15.49 -17.87
N ARG A 49 11.98 -14.51 -17.66
CA ARG A 49 12.15 -13.85 -16.36
C ARG A 49 10.89 -13.08 -15.98
N ASN A 50 10.39 -12.22 -16.86
CA ASN A 50 9.18 -11.45 -16.66
C ASN A 50 7.97 -12.36 -16.37
N LEU A 51 7.85 -13.48 -17.11
CA LEU A 51 6.82 -14.48 -16.88
C LEU A 51 6.95 -15.12 -15.47
N ASN A 52 8.15 -15.51 -15.07
CA ASN A 52 8.37 -16.12 -13.76
C ASN A 52 8.08 -15.15 -12.61
N GLU A 53 8.51 -13.89 -12.71
CA GLU A 53 8.23 -12.85 -11.73
C GLU A 53 6.73 -12.62 -11.62
N ARG A 54 6.04 -12.51 -12.76
CA ARG A 54 4.60 -12.31 -12.78
C ARG A 54 3.81 -13.50 -12.26
N LEU A 55 4.23 -14.71 -12.61
CA LEU A 55 3.65 -15.95 -12.09
C LEU A 55 3.76 -16.02 -10.57
N THR A 56 4.93 -15.72 -10.05
CA THR A 56 5.19 -15.70 -8.61
C THR A 56 4.29 -14.67 -7.90
N TYR A 57 4.20 -13.46 -8.45
CA TYR A 57 3.32 -12.42 -7.92
C TYR A 57 1.85 -12.85 -7.89
N LEU A 58 1.33 -13.39 -9.00
CA LEU A 58 -0.07 -13.79 -9.08
C LEU A 58 -0.40 -14.99 -8.17
N ARG A 59 0.53 -15.95 -8.04
CA ARG A 59 0.37 -17.06 -7.09
C ARG A 59 0.33 -16.57 -5.64
N ASN A 60 1.23 -15.66 -5.28
CA ASN A 60 1.23 -15.04 -3.95
C ASN A 60 -0.05 -14.22 -3.69
N LEU A 61 -0.58 -13.56 -4.72
CA LEU A 61 -1.84 -12.83 -4.62
C LEU A 61 -3.02 -13.78 -4.35
N GLU A 62 -3.13 -14.87 -5.11
CA GLU A 62 -4.20 -15.86 -4.92
C GLU A 62 -4.08 -16.59 -3.57
N GLU A 63 -2.87 -16.94 -3.16
CA GLU A 63 -2.64 -17.49 -1.82
C GLU A 63 -3.08 -16.52 -0.72
N LYS A 64 -2.72 -15.25 -0.86
CA LYS A 64 -3.13 -14.20 0.08
C LYS A 64 -4.64 -14.04 0.14
N LYS A 65 -5.33 -14.03 -1.01
CA LYS A 65 -6.81 -13.99 -1.06
C LYS A 65 -7.40 -15.15 -0.30
N ALA A 66 -6.92 -16.37 -0.53
CA ALA A 66 -7.39 -17.55 0.16
C ALA A 66 -7.18 -17.49 1.69
N GLN A 67 -6.01 -17.04 2.14
CA GLN A 67 -5.71 -16.85 3.56
C GLN A 67 -6.62 -15.80 4.20
N VAL A 68 -6.87 -14.68 3.53
CA VAL A 68 -7.74 -13.61 4.02
C VAL A 68 -9.19 -14.08 4.11
N ILE A 69 -9.71 -14.75 3.08
CA ILE A 69 -11.06 -15.31 3.08
C ILE A 69 -11.22 -16.27 4.25
N ALA A 70 -10.30 -17.22 4.43
CA ALA A 70 -10.35 -18.20 5.53
C ALA A 70 -10.32 -17.50 6.90
N SER A 71 -9.48 -16.49 7.07
CA SER A 71 -9.38 -15.73 8.33
C SER A 71 -10.64 -14.95 8.67
N ILE A 72 -11.35 -14.40 7.68
CA ILE A 72 -12.61 -13.67 7.89
C ILE A 72 -13.76 -14.67 8.14
N GLU A 73 -13.75 -15.83 7.46
CA GLU A 73 -14.72 -16.89 7.63
C GLU A 73 -14.64 -17.49 9.05
N GLU A 74 -13.43 -17.74 9.57
CA GLU A 74 -13.21 -18.18 10.96
C GLU A 74 -13.79 -17.20 11.99
N GLN A 75 -13.83 -15.91 11.67
CA GLN A 75 -14.45 -14.88 12.51
C GLN A 75 -15.98 -14.82 12.37
N GLY A 76 -16.58 -15.58 11.45
CA GLY A 76 -18.02 -15.55 11.16
C GLY A 76 -18.49 -14.23 10.51
N LYS A 77 -17.58 -13.48 9.90
CA LYS A 77 -17.85 -12.15 9.32
C LYS A 77 -17.78 -12.10 7.79
N LEU A 78 -17.54 -13.23 7.14
CA LEU A 78 -17.47 -13.31 5.69
C LEU A 78 -18.87 -13.21 5.08
N THR A 79 -19.08 -12.20 4.24
CA THR A 79 -20.29 -12.06 3.41
C THR A 79 -19.96 -12.45 1.97
N GLU A 80 -20.97 -12.86 1.18
CA GLU A 80 -20.77 -13.19 -0.24
C GLU A 80 -20.25 -12.00 -1.05
N GLU A 81 -20.68 -10.79 -0.70
CA GLU A 81 -20.22 -9.56 -1.33
C GLU A 81 -18.74 -9.30 -1.05
N LEU A 82 -18.31 -9.40 0.21
CA LEU A 82 -16.92 -9.22 0.61
C LEU A 82 -16.01 -10.28 -0.03
N LYS A 83 -16.47 -11.53 -0.07
CA LYS A 83 -15.78 -12.63 -0.75
C LYS A 83 -15.56 -12.30 -2.22
N ALA A 84 -16.62 -11.87 -2.92
CA ALA A 84 -16.53 -11.47 -4.32
C ALA A 84 -15.55 -10.30 -4.53
N GLN A 85 -15.54 -9.30 -3.66
CA GLN A 85 -14.60 -8.17 -3.73
C GLN A 85 -13.15 -8.64 -3.56
N ILE A 86 -12.86 -9.54 -2.60
CA ILE A 86 -11.53 -10.09 -2.38
C ILE A 86 -11.09 -10.92 -3.60
N GLU A 87 -11.96 -11.78 -4.14
CA GLU A 87 -11.66 -12.59 -5.33
C GLU A 87 -11.36 -11.73 -6.57
N GLN A 88 -12.06 -10.62 -6.75
CA GLN A 88 -11.87 -9.67 -7.86
C GLN A 88 -10.66 -8.74 -7.69
N ALA A 89 -10.08 -8.66 -6.50
CA ALA A 89 -8.94 -7.78 -6.24
C ALA A 89 -7.76 -8.12 -7.17
N GLN A 90 -7.18 -7.09 -7.79
CA GLN A 90 -6.09 -7.24 -8.76
C GLN A 90 -4.70 -7.06 -8.15
N THR A 91 -4.63 -6.55 -6.91
CA THR A 91 -3.37 -6.27 -6.22
C THR A 91 -3.44 -6.67 -4.76
N GLN A 92 -2.28 -6.97 -4.17
CA GLN A 92 -2.18 -7.27 -2.74
C GLN A 92 -2.64 -6.11 -1.86
N VAL A 93 -2.43 -4.87 -2.30
CA VAL A 93 -2.84 -3.67 -1.57
C VAL A 93 -4.36 -3.60 -1.41
N VAL A 94 -5.12 -3.93 -2.45
CA VAL A 94 -6.60 -3.98 -2.38
C VAL A 94 -7.07 -5.09 -1.44
N VAL A 95 -6.42 -6.26 -1.48
CA VAL A 95 -6.72 -7.36 -0.55
C VAL A 95 -6.42 -6.94 0.89
N ASP A 96 -5.30 -6.26 1.13
CA ASP A 96 -4.94 -5.76 2.46
C ASP A 96 -5.92 -4.71 2.98
N ASP A 97 -6.40 -3.81 2.12
CA ASP A 97 -7.40 -2.81 2.48
C ASP A 97 -8.75 -3.47 2.85
N LEU A 98 -9.21 -4.47 2.07
CA LEU A 98 -10.43 -5.22 2.37
C LEU A 98 -10.32 -6.05 3.67
N TYR A 99 -9.14 -6.58 3.96
CA TYR A 99 -8.89 -7.36 5.17
C TYR A 99 -8.71 -6.50 6.42
N ARG A 100 -8.38 -5.22 6.27
CA ARG A 100 -8.00 -4.33 7.36
C ARG A 100 -8.98 -4.25 8.53
N PRO A 101 -10.32 -4.19 8.33
CA PRO A 101 -11.28 -4.21 9.43
C PRO A 101 -11.30 -5.52 10.24
N TYR A 102 -10.87 -6.62 9.63
CA TYR A 102 -10.92 -7.97 10.19
C TYR A 102 -9.59 -8.46 10.72
N ARG A 103 -8.51 -7.75 10.38
CA ARG A 103 -7.15 -8.13 10.77
C ARG A 103 -6.99 -8.00 12.30
N PRO A 104 -6.47 -9.03 13.00
CA PRO A 104 -6.13 -8.91 14.39
C PRO A 104 -5.20 -7.72 14.64
N LYS A 105 -5.64 -6.77 15.45
CA LYS A 105 -4.88 -5.57 15.76
C LYS A 105 -4.21 -5.70 17.11
N ARG A 106 -3.07 -5.05 17.26
CA ARG A 106 -2.51 -4.80 18.59
C ARG A 106 -3.46 -3.85 19.33
N ARG A 107 -3.35 -3.80 20.67
CA ARG A 107 -4.17 -2.93 21.52
C ARG A 107 -4.08 -1.47 21.06
N THR A 108 -5.14 -1.01 20.36
CA THR A 108 -5.29 0.35 19.84
C THR A 108 -6.13 1.18 20.82
N ARG A 109 -6.19 2.53 20.60
CA ARG A 109 -7.12 3.37 21.37
C ARG A 109 -8.57 2.93 21.16
N ALA A 110 -8.94 2.56 19.92
CA ALA A 110 -10.27 2.06 19.61
C ALA A 110 -10.57 0.72 20.30
N THR A 111 -9.62 -0.22 20.36
CA THR A 111 -9.80 -1.47 21.10
C THR A 111 -9.99 -1.21 22.59
N ILE A 112 -9.23 -0.31 23.17
CA ILE A 112 -9.40 0.10 24.59
C ILE A 112 -10.78 0.71 24.81
N ALA A 113 -11.24 1.58 23.90
CA ALA A 113 -12.55 2.19 24.01
C ALA A 113 -13.69 1.16 23.86
N LYS A 114 -13.53 0.13 23.02
CA LYS A 114 -14.45 -1.00 22.92
C LYS A 114 -14.48 -1.85 24.19
N GLU A 115 -13.31 -2.14 24.77
CA GLU A 115 -13.21 -2.84 26.06
C GLU A 115 -13.94 -2.06 27.20
N LYS A 116 -13.93 -0.72 27.13
CA LYS A 116 -14.70 0.15 28.04
C LYS A 116 -16.20 0.19 27.75
N GLY A 117 -16.67 -0.47 26.66
CA GLY A 117 -18.07 -0.54 26.29
C GLY A 117 -18.63 0.70 25.60
N LEU A 118 -17.76 1.47 24.91
CA LEU A 118 -18.14 2.72 24.24
C LEU A 118 -18.59 2.52 22.76
N GLU A 119 -18.63 1.26 22.27
CA GLU A 119 -19.08 0.96 20.92
C GLU A 119 -20.51 1.41 20.64
N PRO A 120 -21.52 1.21 21.52
CA PRO A 120 -22.87 1.70 21.27
C PRO A 120 -22.96 3.24 21.18
N LEU A 121 -22.12 3.97 21.92
CA LEU A 121 -22.05 5.44 21.80
C LEU A 121 -21.50 5.85 20.44
N ALA A 122 -20.47 5.15 19.94
CA ALA A 122 -19.92 5.38 18.60
C ALA A 122 -20.97 5.10 17.52
N ASP A 123 -21.79 4.04 17.66
CA ASP A 123 -22.87 3.71 16.74
C ASP A 123 -23.94 4.80 16.72
N ILE A 124 -24.39 5.31 17.87
CA ILE A 124 -25.34 6.42 17.96
C ILE A 124 -24.83 7.67 17.23
N ILE A 125 -23.55 7.99 17.38
CA ILE A 125 -22.91 9.12 16.69
C ILE A 125 -22.89 8.90 15.18
N LEU A 126 -22.57 7.68 14.73
CA LEU A 126 -22.51 7.32 13.30
C LEU A 126 -23.90 7.28 12.64
N GLU A 127 -24.94 6.88 13.37
CA GLU A 127 -26.31 6.86 12.85
C GLU A 127 -26.87 8.27 12.58
N GLN A 128 -26.35 9.31 13.27
CA GLN A 128 -26.73 10.72 13.06
C GLN A 128 -28.23 10.97 13.16
N THR A 129 -28.94 10.20 13.98
CA THR A 129 -30.40 10.28 14.13
C THR A 129 -30.83 10.84 15.48
N THR A 130 -29.90 11.00 16.43
CA THR A 130 -30.23 11.44 17.78
C THR A 130 -30.78 12.87 17.84
N THR A 131 -31.77 13.06 18.67
CA THR A 131 -32.36 14.39 18.98
C THR A 131 -31.75 15.03 20.23
N GLU A 132 -30.99 14.27 21.00
CA GLU A 132 -30.33 14.71 22.23
C GLU A 132 -28.87 15.08 21.97
N PRO A 133 -28.32 16.04 22.67
CA PRO A 133 -26.88 16.32 22.67
C PRO A 133 -26.07 15.07 23.08
N ILE A 134 -24.99 14.80 22.37
CA ILE A 134 -24.16 13.61 22.63
C ILE A 134 -23.58 13.60 24.05
N GLU A 135 -23.28 14.76 24.60
CA GLU A 135 -22.77 14.92 25.96
C GLU A 135 -23.73 14.34 27.02
N ASN A 136 -25.04 14.50 26.79
CA ASN A 136 -26.05 13.94 27.68
C ASN A 136 -26.09 12.40 27.61
N ILE A 137 -26.08 11.86 26.39
CA ILE A 137 -26.07 10.42 26.14
C ILE A 137 -24.75 9.82 26.71
N ALA A 138 -23.64 10.50 26.52
CA ALA A 138 -22.32 10.08 27.00
C ALA A 138 -22.26 9.97 28.54
N GLY A 139 -23.10 10.73 29.26
CA GLY A 139 -23.24 10.64 30.70
C GLY A 139 -23.64 9.24 31.20
N ASP A 140 -24.41 8.49 30.42
CA ASP A 140 -24.85 7.14 30.76
C ASP A 140 -23.73 6.09 30.67
N TYR A 141 -22.61 6.43 30.03
CA TYR A 141 -21.43 5.57 29.87
C TYR A 141 -20.36 5.81 30.93
N ILE A 142 -20.55 6.75 31.85
CA ILE A 142 -19.61 7.02 32.96
C ILE A 142 -19.58 5.80 33.88
N SER A 143 -18.39 5.24 34.11
CA SER A 143 -18.19 4.06 34.95
C SER A 143 -16.77 4.04 35.50
N GLU A 144 -16.61 4.11 36.83
CA GLU A 144 -15.33 3.97 37.49
C GLU A 144 -14.70 2.60 37.22
N GLU A 145 -15.53 1.53 37.18
CA GLU A 145 -15.08 0.16 36.92
C GLU A 145 -14.44 0.02 35.52
N LYS A 146 -14.94 0.77 34.54
CA LYS A 146 -14.45 0.78 33.16
C LYS A 146 -13.47 1.92 32.89
N GLU A 147 -13.07 2.63 33.90
CA GLU A 147 -12.15 3.80 33.78
C GLU A 147 -12.68 4.88 32.80
N VAL A 148 -13.99 5.13 32.79
CA VAL A 148 -14.64 6.23 32.07
C VAL A 148 -15.06 7.24 33.12
N ASN A 149 -14.30 8.32 33.26
CA ASN A 149 -14.46 9.24 34.39
C ASN A 149 -15.39 10.43 34.12
N SER A 150 -15.61 10.73 32.84
CA SER A 150 -16.46 11.84 32.40
C SER A 150 -17.16 11.57 31.08
N ALA A 151 -18.14 12.40 30.75
CA ALA A 151 -18.80 12.36 29.43
C ALA A 151 -17.81 12.67 28.29
N GLU A 152 -16.84 13.56 28.52
CA GLU A 152 -15.77 13.86 27.56
C GLU A 152 -14.89 12.64 27.31
N ASP A 153 -14.56 11.85 28.35
CA ASP A 153 -13.81 10.59 28.20
C ASP A 153 -14.59 9.59 27.32
N ALA A 154 -15.92 9.48 27.56
CA ALA A 154 -16.78 8.62 26.78
C ALA A 154 -16.85 9.05 25.30
N VAL A 155 -17.04 10.32 25.03
CA VAL A 155 -17.05 10.89 23.67
C VAL A 155 -15.69 10.70 22.99
N SER A 156 -14.59 10.95 23.71
CA SER A 156 -13.24 10.74 23.18
C SER A 156 -12.99 9.30 22.79
N GLY A 157 -13.42 8.33 23.60
CA GLY A 157 -13.34 6.91 23.27
C GLY A 157 -14.20 6.53 22.06
N ALA A 158 -15.42 7.05 21.98
CA ALA A 158 -16.30 6.86 20.82
C ALA A 158 -15.68 7.45 19.54
N LYS A 159 -15.06 8.64 19.60
CA LYS A 159 -14.31 9.23 18.48
C LYS A 159 -13.14 8.34 18.03
N ASP A 160 -12.38 7.73 18.95
CA ASP A 160 -11.31 6.81 18.60
C ASP A 160 -11.82 5.57 17.85
N ILE A 161 -12.99 5.02 18.24
CA ILE A 161 -13.64 3.91 17.52
C ILE A 161 -14.05 4.35 16.11
N ILE A 162 -14.73 5.49 16.00
CA ILE A 162 -15.17 6.03 14.70
C ILE A 162 -13.99 6.35 13.79
N ALA A 163 -12.93 6.97 14.33
CA ALA A 163 -11.71 7.27 13.57
C ALA A 163 -11.08 6.00 12.99
N GLU A 164 -11.07 4.88 13.75
CA GLU A 164 -10.57 3.61 13.27
C GLU A 164 -11.48 3.02 12.19
N ILE A 165 -12.81 3.07 12.34
CA ILE A 165 -13.77 2.62 11.32
C ILE A 165 -13.55 3.37 10.00
N ILE A 166 -13.42 4.70 10.05
CA ILE A 166 -13.15 5.51 8.86
C ILE A 166 -11.81 5.12 8.23
N SER A 167 -10.75 4.95 9.04
CA SER A 167 -9.41 4.62 8.55
C SER A 167 -9.30 3.24 7.93
N ASP A 168 -10.17 2.31 8.31
CA ASP A 168 -10.17 0.93 7.82
C ASP A 168 -11.06 0.73 6.59
N ASN A 169 -11.82 1.74 6.19
CA ASN A 169 -12.69 1.64 5.02
C ASN A 169 -11.84 1.57 3.73
N ALA A 170 -11.96 0.45 3.01
CA ALA A 170 -11.19 0.17 1.80
C ALA A 170 -11.44 1.18 0.68
N ASP A 171 -12.69 1.61 0.47
CA ASP A 171 -13.04 2.57 -0.58
C ASP A 171 -12.44 3.95 -0.31
N TYR A 172 -12.44 4.38 0.97
CA TYR A 172 -11.82 5.64 1.35
C TYR A 172 -10.32 5.61 1.13
N ARG A 173 -9.67 4.53 1.53
CA ARG A 173 -8.23 4.35 1.34
C ARG A 173 -7.85 4.33 -0.14
N MET A 174 -8.60 3.59 -0.95
CA MET A 174 -8.38 3.53 -2.40
C MET A 174 -8.52 4.91 -3.05
N TYR A 175 -9.58 5.66 -2.71
CA TYR A 175 -9.77 7.02 -3.21
C TYR A 175 -8.61 7.94 -2.81
N ILE A 176 -8.24 7.93 -1.51
CA ILE A 176 -7.19 8.82 -0.97
C ILE A 176 -5.85 8.50 -1.60
N ARG A 177 -5.51 7.22 -1.75
CA ARG A 177 -4.27 6.78 -2.42
C ARG A 177 -4.22 7.28 -3.87
N ASN A 178 -5.30 7.07 -4.63
CA ASN A 178 -5.37 7.46 -6.02
C ASN A 178 -5.24 8.98 -6.21
N ILE A 179 -5.98 9.76 -5.43
CA ILE A 179 -5.93 11.23 -5.55
C ILE A 179 -4.58 11.80 -5.08
N THR A 180 -3.97 11.20 -4.06
CA THR A 180 -2.64 11.58 -3.61
C THR A 180 -1.59 11.29 -4.68
N MET A 181 -1.65 10.14 -5.36
CA MET A 181 -0.75 9.84 -6.48
C MET A 181 -0.90 10.80 -7.66
N GLN A 182 -2.14 11.22 -7.96
CA GLN A 182 -2.42 12.09 -9.11
C GLN A 182 -2.11 13.56 -8.86
N GLU A 183 -2.39 14.06 -7.67
CA GLU A 183 -2.34 15.48 -7.35
C GLU A 183 -1.29 15.85 -6.28
N GLY A 184 -0.76 14.86 -5.58
CA GLY A 184 0.22 15.08 -4.52
C GLY A 184 1.61 15.40 -5.04
N PHE A 185 2.44 15.91 -4.13
CA PHE A 185 3.83 16.28 -4.37
C PHE A 185 4.75 15.55 -3.42
N LEU A 186 5.91 15.14 -3.91
CA LEU A 186 7.04 14.79 -3.06
C LEU A 186 7.79 16.07 -2.74
N ILE A 187 7.97 16.33 -1.45
CA ILE A 187 8.70 17.49 -0.94
C ILE A 187 9.92 17.00 -0.19
N SER A 188 11.06 17.61 -0.49
CA SER A 188 12.31 17.37 0.21
C SER A 188 12.92 18.69 0.67
N ASN A 189 13.30 18.75 1.94
CA ASN A 189 13.94 19.92 2.55
C ASN A 189 15.23 19.50 3.25
N ALA A 190 16.19 20.42 3.32
CA ALA A 190 17.40 20.23 4.10
C ALA A 190 17.05 20.10 5.59
N LYS A 191 17.76 19.21 6.30
CA LYS A 191 17.75 19.22 7.78
C LYS A 191 18.60 20.35 8.34
N ASP A 192 19.71 20.68 7.65
CA ASP A 192 20.58 21.81 7.91
C ASP A 192 20.96 22.43 6.58
N GLU A 193 20.44 23.60 6.29
CA GLU A 193 20.67 24.34 5.04
C GLU A 193 22.16 24.73 4.83
N LYS A 194 22.95 24.78 5.91
CA LYS A 194 24.36 25.13 5.88
C LYS A 194 25.26 23.92 5.61
N ALA A 195 24.74 22.71 5.74
CA ALA A 195 25.49 21.49 5.49
C ALA A 195 25.74 21.32 4.00
N LYS A 196 27.02 21.23 3.60
CA LYS A 196 27.39 20.92 2.21
C LYS A 196 27.25 19.41 1.96
N SER A 197 26.54 19.04 0.91
CA SER A 197 26.37 17.63 0.52
C SER A 197 26.15 17.51 -0.98
N VAL A 198 26.19 16.28 -1.48
CA VAL A 198 25.80 15.97 -2.87
C VAL A 198 24.30 16.10 -3.12
N TYR A 199 23.52 16.39 -2.08
CA TYR A 199 22.05 16.48 -2.09
C TYR A 199 21.54 17.92 -2.11
N GLU A 200 22.40 18.94 -2.25
CA GLU A 200 22.03 20.36 -2.22
C GLU A 200 20.89 20.69 -3.20
N MET A 201 20.86 20.02 -4.36
CA MET A 201 19.77 20.20 -5.33
C MET A 201 18.38 19.74 -4.84
N TYR A 202 18.31 19.04 -3.71
CA TYR A 202 17.07 18.55 -3.09
C TYR A 202 16.78 19.27 -1.76
N TYR A 203 17.46 20.32 -1.40
CA TYR A 203 17.27 21.06 -0.13
C TYR A 203 15.98 21.87 -0.12
N GLU A 204 15.52 22.33 -1.27
CA GLU A 204 14.20 22.92 -1.52
C GLU A 204 13.63 22.28 -2.78
N PHE A 205 13.12 21.09 -2.67
CA PHE A 205 12.66 20.33 -3.83
C PHE A 205 11.19 19.96 -3.70
N GLN A 206 10.46 20.17 -4.80
CA GLN A 206 9.06 19.77 -4.92
C GLN A 206 8.79 19.26 -6.34
N GLU A 207 8.21 18.07 -6.44
CA GLU A 207 7.80 17.52 -7.74
C GLU A 207 6.53 16.68 -7.59
N LYS A 208 5.66 16.69 -8.62
CA LYS A 208 4.44 15.87 -8.63
C LYS A 208 4.79 14.39 -8.59
N LEU A 209 4.02 13.62 -7.83
CA LEU A 209 4.23 12.18 -7.66
C LEU A 209 4.07 11.40 -8.97
N ASP A 210 3.14 11.82 -9.84
CA ASP A 210 2.89 11.22 -11.14
C ASP A 210 3.98 11.49 -12.19
N LYS A 211 4.87 12.47 -11.94
CA LYS A 211 5.92 12.91 -12.87
C LYS A 211 7.33 12.63 -12.38
N ILE A 212 7.50 12.35 -11.10
CA ILE A 212 8.84 12.19 -10.53
C ILE A 212 9.54 10.96 -11.11
N VAL A 213 10.79 11.16 -11.51
CA VAL A 213 11.60 10.10 -12.14
C VAL A 213 12.37 9.28 -11.11
N GLY A 214 12.55 7.98 -11.40
CA GLY A 214 13.11 7.02 -10.45
C GLY A 214 14.48 7.40 -9.86
N HIS A 215 15.39 7.95 -10.66
CA HIS A 215 16.72 8.33 -10.16
C HIS A 215 16.65 9.45 -9.09
N ARG A 216 15.66 10.34 -9.15
CA ARG A 216 15.44 11.37 -8.12
C ARG A 216 14.89 10.73 -6.83
N ILE A 217 13.95 9.79 -6.95
CA ILE A 217 13.44 9.02 -5.80
C ILE A 217 14.60 8.35 -5.06
N LEU A 218 15.49 7.64 -5.77
CA LEU A 218 16.62 6.95 -5.17
C LEU A 218 17.62 7.92 -4.52
N ALA A 219 17.89 9.05 -5.18
CA ALA A 219 18.77 10.08 -4.63
C ALA A 219 18.21 10.73 -3.36
N ILE A 220 16.90 11.07 -3.36
CA ILE A 220 16.21 11.67 -2.22
C ILE A 220 16.14 10.66 -1.05
N ASN A 221 15.80 9.39 -1.31
CA ASN A 221 15.78 8.35 -0.29
C ASN A 221 17.17 8.15 0.35
N ARG A 222 18.23 8.22 -0.46
CA ARG A 222 19.60 8.16 0.05
C ARG A 222 19.95 9.37 0.92
N GLY A 223 19.61 10.60 0.48
CA GLY A 223 19.82 11.81 1.26
C GLY A 223 19.06 11.82 2.60
N GLU A 224 17.86 11.24 2.62
CA GLU A 224 17.07 11.05 3.86
C GLU A 224 17.73 10.03 4.79
N LYS A 225 18.17 8.88 4.26
CA LYS A 225 18.89 7.84 5.00
C LYS A 225 20.20 8.35 5.59
N GLU A 226 20.91 9.17 4.86
CA GLU A 226 22.17 9.84 5.29
C GLU A 226 21.90 11.07 6.18
N LYS A 227 20.62 11.38 6.49
CA LYS A 227 20.16 12.45 7.40
C LYS A 227 20.43 13.89 6.91
N PHE A 228 20.66 14.08 5.63
CA PHE A 228 20.74 15.42 5.02
C PHE A 228 19.37 15.98 4.68
N LEU A 229 18.41 15.12 4.33
CA LEU A 229 17.08 15.52 3.87
C LEU A 229 15.99 15.09 4.87
N THR A 230 14.89 15.84 4.86
CA THR A 230 13.59 15.46 5.39
C THR A 230 12.63 15.38 4.22
N VAL A 231 11.94 14.25 4.09
CA VAL A 231 11.09 13.96 2.93
C VAL A 231 9.66 13.70 3.39
N LYS A 232 8.69 14.28 2.71
CA LYS A 232 7.27 14.06 2.96
C LYS A 232 6.48 14.09 1.65
N ILE A 233 5.28 13.51 1.69
CA ILE A 233 4.29 13.67 0.64
C ILE A 233 3.29 14.72 1.08
N GLU A 234 3.06 15.72 0.24
CA GLU A 234 1.99 16.68 0.39
C GLU A 234 0.81 16.24 -0.47
N ALA A 235 -0.25 15.80 0.22
CA ALA A 235 -1.49 15.37 -0.41
C ALA A 235 -2.48 16.56 -0.54
N PRO A 236 -3.49 16.49 -1.43
CA PRO A 236 -4.55 17.49 -1.51
C PRO A 236 -5.54 17.33 -0.34
N GLU A 237 -5.11 17.74 0.87
CA GLU A 237 -5.81 17.51 2.15
C GLU A 237 -7.24 18.03 2.15
N GLU A 238 -7.46 19.26 1.70
CA GLU A 238 -8.81 19.86 1.68
C GLU A 238 -9.80 19.03 0.85
N ARG A 239 -9.33 18.52 -0.29
CA ARG A 239 -10.14 17.70 -1.17
C ARG A 239 -10.44 16.33 -0.57
N ILE A 240 -9.45 15.73 0.11
CA ILE A 240 -9.59 14.45 0.80
C ILE A 240 -10.57 14.58 1.96
N ILE A 241 -10.40 15.58 2.81
CA ILE A 241 -11.31 15.85 3.94
C ILE A 241 -12.73 16.16 3.43
N GLY A 242 -12.86 16.94 2.38
CA GLY A 242 -14.15 17.23 1.74
C GLY A 242 -14.84 15.96 1.23
N TYR A 243 -14.09 15.03 0.62
CA TYR A 243 -14.61 13.73 0.21
C TYR A 243 -15.08 12.90 1.41
N LEU A 244 -14.26 12.79 2.45
CA LEU A 244 -14.59 12.01 3.65
C LEU A 244 -15.82 12.60 4.35
N LYS A 245 -15.89 13.93 4.52
CA LYS A 245 -17.07 14.60 5.09
C LYS A 245 -18.33 14.28 4.27
N LYS A 246 -18.26 14.35 2.96
CA LYS A 246 -19.40 14.01 2.08
C LYS A 246 -19.87 12.55 2.21
N LYS A 247 -18.95 11.63 2.52
CA LYS A 247 -19.25 10.20 2.66
C LYS A 247 -19.74 9.82 4.05
N VAL A 248 -19.22 10.46 5.08
CA VAL A 248 -19.50 10.11 6.48
C VAL A 248 -20.67 10.93 7.03
N LEU A 249 -20.77 12.23 6.70
CA LEU A 249 -21.91 13.07 7.11
C LEU A 249 -23.08 12.81 6.16
N THR A 250 -23.93 11.86 6.52
CA THR A 250 -25.09 11.45 5.71
C THR A 250 -26.36 12.23 6.07
N ASN A 251 -26.46 12.70 7.30
CA ASN A 251 -27.57 13.50 7.81
C ASN A 251 -27.05 14.82 8.37
N ASP A 252 -27.82 15.89 8.19
CA ASP A 252 -27.50 17.18 8.79
C ASP A 252 -28.04 17.22 10.24
N ASN A 253 -27.26 16.68 11.17
CA ASN A 253 -27.64 16.62 12.58
C ASN A 253 -26.67 17.47 13.42
N PRO A 254 -27.16 18.58 14.02
CA PRO A 254 -26.32 19.50 14.80
C PRO A 254 -25.66 18.84 16.01
N ASN A 255 -26.26 17.76 16.56
CA ASN A 255 -25.72 17.08 17.73
C ASN A 255 -24.51 16.17 17.40
N THR A 256 -24.31 15.81 16.13
CA THR A 256 -23.25 14.89 15.72
C THR A 256 -22.27 15.47 14.70
N ASN A 257 -22.67 16.50 13.94
CA ASN A 257 -21.88 17.02 12.82
C ASN A 257 -20.50 17.54 13.22
N GLU A 258 -20.41 18.27 14.34
CA GLU A 258 -19.15 18.82 14.82
C GLU A 258 -18.22 17.68 15.27
N ILE A 259 -18.72 16.75 16.09
CA ILE A 259 -18.00 15.59 16.58
C ILE A 259 -17.46 14.73 15.42
N LEU A 260 -18.31 14.45 14.43
CA LEU A 260 -17.90 13.67 13.26
C LEU A 260 -16.90 14.43 12.38
N SER A 261 -17.06 15.74 12.21
CA SER A 261 -16.11 16.54 11.41
C SER A 261 -14.72 16.53 12.02
N GLU A 262 -14.59 16.71 13.33
CA GLU A 262 -13.33 16.61 14.04
C GLU A 262 -12.75 15.19 13.98
N THR A 263 -13.60 14.18 14.12
CA THR A 263 -13.18 12.77 14.08
C THR A 263 -12.66 12.38 12.69
N ILE A 264 -13.28 12.87 11.62
CA ILE A 264 -12.82 12.68 10.23
C ILE A 264 -11.43 13.27 10.04
N GLU A 265 -11.22 14.50 10.52
CA GLU A 265 -9.91 15.17 10.41
C GLU A 265 -8.82 14.45 11.22
N ASP A 266 -9.14 14.00 12.44
CA ASP A 266 -8.23 13.20 13.26
C ASP A 266 -7.92 11.85 12.59
N SER A 267 -8.93 11.13 12.10
CA SER A 267 -8.77 9.87 11.39
C SER A 267 -7.83 10.02 10.19
N TYR A 268 -8.05 11.07 9.39
CA TYR A 268 -7.18 11.34 8.26
C TYR A 268 -5.74 11.64 8.69
N LYS A 269 -5.54 12.63 9.56
CA LYS A 269 -4.21 13.12 9.95
C LYS A 269 -3.40 12.08 10.72
N ARG A 270 -4.04 11.37 11.63
CA ARG A 270 -3.37 10.44 12.55
C ARG A 270 -3.23 9.02 11.99
N LEU A 271 -4.22 8.53 11.26
CA LEU A 271 -4.30 7.12 10.87
C LEU A 271 -4.10 6.91 9.36
N ILE A 272 -4.77 7.70 8.52
CA ILE A 272 -4.79 7.45 7.07
C ILE A 272 -3.56 8.05 6.39
N ALA A 273 -3.30 9.34 6.56
CA ALA A 273 -2.25 10.06 5.84
C ALA A 273 -0.84 9.43 6.04
N PRO A 274 -0.40 9.10 7.28
CA PRO A 274 0.91 8.49 7.46
C PRO A 274 1.03 7.08 6.87
N ALA A 275 -0.09 6.34 6.80
CA ALA A 275 -0.11 5.01 6.21
C ALA A 275 -0.03 5.09 4.67
N ILE A 276 -0.85 5.92 4.05
CA ILE A 276 -0.87 6.14 2.60
C ILE A 276 0.45 6.74 2.11
N GLU A 277 1.02 7.70 2.83
CA GLU A 277 2.35 8.24 2.52
C GLU A 277 3.40 7.15 2.44
N ARG A 278 3.45 6.26 3.42
CA ARG A 278 4.39 5.13 3.45
C ARG A 278 4.16 4.16 2.29
N GLU A 279 2.91 3.84 2.00
CA GLU A 279 2.53 2.96 0.89
C GLU A 279 3.00 3.55 -0.45
N ILE A 280 2.72 4.82 -0.71
CA ILE A 280 3.12 5.52 -1.93
C ILE A 280 4.65 5.62 -2.04
N ARG A 281 5.34 5.95 -0.95
CA ARG A 281 6.81 6.02 -0.95
C ARG A 281 7.45 4.66 -1.25
N ASN A 282 6.89 3.59 -0.71
CA ASN A 282 7.35 2.22 -1.00
C ASN A 282 7.13 1.88 -2.47
N GLU A 283 5.94 2.14 -3.01
CA GLU A 283 5.62 1.89 -4.42
C GLU A 283 6.55 2.66 -5.37
N LEU A 284 6.79 3.95 -5.09
CA LEU A 284 7.70 4.77 -5.89
C LEU A 284 9.15 4.25 -5.81
N THR A 285 9.57 3.78 -4.63
CA THR A 285 10.91 3.22 -4.42
C THR A 285 11.09 1.92 -5.19
N GLU A 286 10.15 0.99 -5.08
CA GLU A 286 10.18 -0.28 -5.82
C GLU A 286 10.24 -0.04 -7.34
N LYS A 287 9.39 0.83 -7.88
CA LYS A 287 9.43 1.21 -9.30
C LYS A 287 10.77 1.83 -9.71
N ALA A 288 11.36 2.64 -8.85
CA ALA A 288 12.63 3.30 -9.11
C ALA A 288 13.80 2.31 -9.10
N GLU A 289 13.81 1.37 -8.16
CA GLU A 289 14.80 0.29 -8.04
C GLU A 289 14.74 -0.65 -9.25
N ASP A 290 13.56 -1.08 -9.65
CA ASP A 290 13.35 -1.93 -10.84
C ASP A 290 13.85 -1.23 -12.11
N GLY A 291 13.54 0.05 -12.26
CA GLY A 291 14.03 0.87 -13.37
C GLY A 291 15.56 0.98 -13.38
N ALA A 292 16.18 1.19 -12.23
CA ALA A 292 17.63 1.30 -12.09
C ALA A 292 18.33 -0.04 -12.40
N ILE A 293 17.77 -1.16 -11.94
CA ILE A 293 18.29 -2.52 -12.22
C ILE A 293 18.25 -2.80 -13.73
N LYS A 294 17.16 -2.45 -14.41
CA LYS A 294 17.03 -2.62 -15.87
C LYS A 294 18.08 -1.81 -16.63
N VAL A 295 18.29 -0.54 -16.25
CA VAL A 295 19.32 0.31 -16.86
C VAL A 295 20.71 -0.24 -16.60
N PHE A 296 20.99 -0.68 -15.38
CA PHE A 296 22.27 -1.28 -15.03
C PHE A 296 22.52 -2.57 -15.84
N GLY A 297 21.52 -3.44 -15.92
CA GLY A 297 21.60 -4.68 -16.71
C GLY A 297 21.94 -4.43 -18.19
N LYS A 298 21.24 -3.45 -18.81
CA LYS A 298 21.51 -3.06 -20.19
C LYS A 298 22.92 -2.49 -20.38
N ASN A 299 23.39 -1.66 -19.47
CA ASN A 299 24.75 -1.11 -19.53
C ASN A 299 25.80 -2.21 -19.36
N LEU A 300 25.56 -3.16 -18.45
CA LEU A 300 26.45 -4.31 -18.24
C LEU A 300 26.50 -5.22 -19.48
N GLU A 301 25.33 -5.50 -20.08
CA GLU A 301 25.27 -6.24 -21.34
C GLU A 301 26.09 -5.57 -22.44
N GLN A 302 25.89 -4.25 -22.65
CA GLN A 302 26.68 -3.49 -23.63
C GLN A 302 28.18 -3.52 -23.35
N LEU A 303 28.59 -3.51 -22.08
CA LEU A 303 29.99 -3.61 -21.70
C LEU A 303 30.56 -5.01 -22.01
N LEU A 304 29.83 -6.05 -21.70
CA LEU A 304 30.24 -7.43 -21.90
C LEU A 304 30.23 -7.84 -23.39
N MET A 305 29.35 -7.23 -24.19
CA MET A 305 29.20 -7.50 -25.63
C MET A 305 30.11 -6.61 -26.50
N GLN A 306 31.07 -5.90 -25.91
CA GLN A 306 32.06 -5.14 -26.70
C GLN A 306 32.84 -6.06 -27.65
N PRO A 307 33.17 -5.59 -28.87
CA PRO A 307 33.96 -6.38 -29.81
C PRO A 307 35.31 -6.82 -29.19
N PRO A 308 35.76 -8.06 -29.45
CA PRO A 308 37.01 -8.55 -28.95
C PRO A 308 38.19 -7.71 -29.46
N ILE A 309 39.20 -7.54 -28.62
CA ILE A 309 40.45 -6.84 -28.98
C ILE A 309 41.16 -7.68 -30.04
N GLN A 310 41.28 -7.12 -31.25
CA GLN A 310 41.93 -7.79 -32.36
C GLN A 310 43.49 -7.69 -32.27
N GLY A 311 44.16 -8.75 -32.67
CA GLY A 311 45.64 -8.76 -32.82
C GLY A 311 46.47 -8.75 -31.52
N ARG A 312 45.83 -9.10 -30.38
CA ARG A 312 46.53 -9.20 -29.08
C ARG A 312 46.18 -10.51 -28.37
N ASN A 313 47.14 -11.03 -27.62
CA ASN A 313 46.86 -12.11 -26.66
C ASN A 313 46.30 -11.50 -25.39
N VAL A 314 45.17 -12.00 -24.93
CA VAL A 314 44.49 -11.53 -23.73
C VAL A 314 44.52 -12.64 -22.69
N LEU A 315 45.01 -12.31 -21.50
CA LEU A 315 44.93 -13.20 -20.33
C LEU A 315 43.73 -12.76 -19.48
N GLY A 316 42.75 -13.66 -19.33
CA GLY A 316 41.66 -13.48 -18.37
C GLY A 316 42.09 -14.02 -17.01
N TRP A 317 42.06 -13.16 -15.99
CA TRP A 317 42.30 -13.55 -14.60
C TRP A 317 41.00 -13.34 -13.81
N ASP A 318 40.46 -14.45 -13.33
CA ASP A 318 39.34 -14.47 -12.41
C ASP A 318 39.80 -15.03 -11.05
N PRO A 319 40.09 -14.18 -10.06
CA PRO A 319 40.62 -14.62 -8.76
C PRO A 319 39.59 -15.31 -7.87
N ALA A 320 38.46 -15.76 -8.36
CA ALA A 320 37.35 -16.40 -7.66
C ALA A 320 37.29 -16.11 -6.13
N PHE A 321 36.12 -16.07 -5.53
CA PHE A 321 35.97 -15.62 -4.14
C PHE A 321 36.51 -16.57 -3.08
N ARG A 322 36.75 -17.87 -3.42
CA ARG A 322 37.18 -18.90 -2.47
C ARG A 322 38.46 -19.63 -2.88
N THR A 323 38.74 -19.77 -4.15
CA THR A 323 39.79 -20.65 -4.64
C THR A 323 40.76 -20.01 -5.62
N GLY A 324 40.59 -18.73 -5.91
CA GLY A 324 41.52 -17.89 -6.71
C GLY A 324 41.94 -18.50 -8.03
#